data_d25bb171ce8b59ea08ef5e03ddc49855
#
_entry.id   d25bb171ce8b59ea08ef5e03ddc49855
#
_cell.length_a   1.000
_cell.length_b   1.000
_cell.length_c   1.000
_cell.angle_alpha   90.00
_cell.angle_beta   90.00
_cell.angle_gamma   90.00
#
_symmetry.space_group_name_H-M   'P 1'
#
loop_
_entity.id
_entity.type
_entity.pdbx_description
1 polymer ?
#
loop_
_entity_poly.entity_id
_entity_poly.type
_entity_poly.pdbx_seq_one_letter_code
_entity_poly.pdbx_strand_id
1 'polypeptide(L)'
;MRGWKKCASLLLVVSATALAQAPCPAQRARDIRIGAQRFAVEVAATPAARERGLSGHKPLARNAGMWFVMPEVGLPGFWMRGMRFPIDLIWVSPDQRVLGAATLPLCRKDRCPIRYAPEPSAYVLEVAAGRFAGKAGDAVEWGCR
;
A
#
# COMPACT_ATOMS: atom_id res chain seq x y z
N MET A 1 -4.87 72.78 23.65
CA MET A 1 -5.62 71.57 23.76
C MET A 1 -5.43 70.80 22.46
N ARG A 2 -4.64 69.74 22.45
CA ARG A 2 -4.32 68.92 21.27
C ARG A 2 -5.03 67.59 21.40
N GLY A 3 -6.05 67.38 20.56
CA GLY A 3 -6.82 66.13 20.51
C GLY A 3 -6.02 65.04 19.80
N TRP A 4 -5.76 63.96 20.51
CA TRP A 4 -5.10 62.76 20.01
C TRP A 4 -6.14 61.82 19.37
N LYS A 5 -6.17 61.79 18.04
CA LYS A 5 -7.00 60.82 17.30
C LYS A 5 -6.34 59.45 17.40
N LYS A 6 -6.99 58.51 18.12
CA LYS A 6 -6.59 57.11 18.16
C LYS A 6 -7.03 56.45 16.84
N CYS A 7 -6.05 56.08 16.00
CA CYS A 7 -6.31 55.17 14.87
C CYS A 7 -6.42 53.76 15.41
N ALA A 8 -7.63 53.18 15.36
CA ALA A 8 -7.84 51.78 15.63
C ALA A 8 -7.52 50.97 14.35
N SER A 9 -6.36 50.31 14.36
CA SER A 9 -6.02 49.35 13.30
C SER A 9 -6.83 48.05 13.48
N LEU A 10 -7.76 47.84 12.55
CA LEU A 10 -8.54 46.61 12.46
C LEU A 10 -7.67 45.52 11.82
N LEU A 11 -7.17 44.58 12.61
CA LEU A 11 -6.45 43.39 12.13
C LEU A 11 -7.48 42.40 11.56
N LEU A 12 -7.54 42.31 10.25
CA LEU A 12 -8.26 41.25 9.56
C LEU A 12 -7.52 39.92 9.74
N VAL A 13 -8.03 39.05 10.61
CA VAL A 13 -7.56 37.66 10.73
C VAL A 13 -8.16 36.87 9.57
N VAL A 14 -7.39 36.65 8.51
CA VAL A 14 -7.74 35.75 7.43
C VAL A 14 -7.55 34.32 7.91
N SER A 15 -8.62 33.68 8.34
CA SER A 15 -8.62 32.25 8.64
C SER A 15 -8.48 31.47 7.34
N ALA A 16 -7.29 30.92 7.08
CA ALA A 16 -7.06 29.98 5.99
C ALA A 16 -7.73 28.64 6.35
N THR A 17 -8.91 28.40 5.85
CA THR A 17 -9.53 27.06 5.87
C THR A 17 -8.71 26.13 4.97
N ALA A 18 -7.88 25.28 5.56
CA ALA A 18 -7.23 24.19 4.85
C ALA A 18 -8.34 23.26 4.32
N LEU A 19 -8.51 23.23 3.01
CA LEU A 19 -9.37 22.24 2.36
C LEU A 19 -8.75 20.86 2.60
N ALA A 20 -9.31 20.09 3.51
CA ALA A 20 -8.95 18.70 3.75
C ALA A 20 -9.16 17.94 2.44
N GLN A 21 -8.07 17.49 1.81
CA GLN A 21 -8.15 16.67 0.61
C GLN A 21 -8.79 15.33 1.00
N ALA A 22 -9.75 14.88 0.18
CA ALA A 22 -10.38 13.58 0.39
C ALA A 22 -9.30 12.48 0.42
N PRO A 23 -9.45 11.49 1.33
CA PRO A 23 -8.47 10.41 1.44
C PRO A 23 -8.36 9.64 0.12
N CYS A 24 -7.13 9.24 -0.24
CA CYS A 24 -6.87 8.45 -1.44
C CYS A 24 -7.51 7.06 -1.28
N PRO A 25 -8.43 6.64 -2.16
CA PRO A 25 -8.95 5.27 -2.14
C PRO A 25 -7.84 4.26 -2.46
N ALA A 26 -7.80 3.13 -1.76
CA ALA A 26 -6.79 2.08 -1.95
C ALA A 26 -6.69 1.58 -3.40
N GLN A 27 -7.81 1.58 -4.15
CA GLN A 27 -7.89 1.22 -5.58
C GLN A 27 -7.19 2.23 -6.51
N ARG A 28 -6.83 3.40 -6.01
CA ARG A 28 -6.14 4.47 -6.75
C ARG A 28 -4.73 4.73 -6.21
N ALA A 29 -4.26 3.90 -5.30
CA ALA A 29 -2.91 4.03 -4.75
C ALA A 29 -1.85 4.05 -5.87
N ARG A 30 -0.88 4.92 -5.75
CA ARG A 30 0.29 5.01 -6.63
C ARG A 30 1.55 4.60 -5.89
N ASP A 31 1.55 4.77 -4.59
CA ASP A 31 2.62 4.33 -3.70
C ASP A 31 2.07 3.81 -2.38
N ILE A 32 2.81 2.86 -1.80
CA ILE A 32 2.57 2.29 -0.48
C ILE A 32 3.77 2.64 0.40
N ARG A 33 3.51 3.15 1.59
CA ARG A 33 4.54 3.46 2.60
C ARG A 33 4.38 2.57 3.81
N ILE A 34 5.47 1.97 4.24
CA ILE A 34 5.56 1.15 5.46
C ILE A 34 6.85 1.54 6.18
N GLY A 35 6.74 2.24 7.30
CA GLY A 35 7.91 2.83 7.96
C GLY A 35 8.67 3.80 7.03
N ALA A 36 9.97 3.61 6.87
CA ALA A 36 10.81 4.39 5.96
C ALA A 36 10.76 3.91 4.50
N GLN A 37 10.09 2.79 4.23
CA GLN A 37 10.04 2.22 2.89
C GLN A 37 8.88 2.81 2.08
N ARG A 38 9.12 3.03 0.78
CA ARG A 38 8.10 3.46 -0.18
C ARG A 38 8.21 2.63 -1.44
N PHE A 39 7.09 2.08 -1.88
CA PHE A 39 6.97 1.25 -3.08
C PHE A 39 6.00 1.92 -4.06
N ALA A 40 6.44 2.19 -5.28
CA ALA A 40 5.56 2.54 -6.38
C ALA A 40 4.78 1.28 -6.81
N VAL A 41 3.46 1.38 -6.94
CA VAL A 41 2.65 0.17 -7.13
C VAL A 41 1.76 0.24 -8.36
N GLU A 42 1.62 -0.93 -8.99
CA GLU A 42 0.48 -1.27 -9.85
C GLU A 42 -0.64 -1.83 -8.97
N VAL A 43 -1.89 -1.44 -9.24
CA VAL A 43 -3.03 -1.87 -8.41
C VAL A 43 -3.80 -3.02 -9.07
N ALA A 44 -3.97 -4.10 -8.33
CA ALA A 44 -4.81 -5.24 -8.68
C ALA A 44 -6.13 -5.21 -7.89
N ALA A 45 -7.13 -4.47 -8.40
CA ALA A 45 -8.44 -4.30 -7.76
C ALA A 45 -9.58 -5.01 -8.49
N THR A 46 -9.39 -5.48 -9.73
CA THR A 46 -10.38 -6.28 -10.45
C THR A 46 -10.13 -7.78 -10.28
N PRO A 47 -11.14 -8.65 -10.43
CA PRO A 47 -10.93 -10.09 -10.38
C PRO A 47 -9.82 -10.58 -11.31
N ALA A 48 -9.83 -10.16 -12.59
CA ALA A 48 -8.82 -10.53 -13.57
C ALA A 48 -7.41 -10.03 -13.21
N ALA A 49 -7.29 -8.81 -12.66
CA ALA A 49 -6.00 -8.27 -12.24
C ALA A 49 -5.45 -9.05 -11.03
N ARG A 50 -6.31 -9.38 -10.05
CA ARG A 50 -5.90 -10.19 -8.88
C ARG A 50 -5.49 -11.60 -9.27
N GLU A 51 -6.21 -12.24 -10.18
CA GLU A 51 -5.87 -13.58 -10.67
C GLU A 51 -4.52 -13.60 -11.41
N ARG A 52 -4.27 -12.62 -12.26
CA ARG A 52 -3.02 -12.51 -13.00
C ARG A 52 -1.84 -12.17 -12.08
N GLY A 53 -2.02 -11.25 -11.16
CA GLY A 53 -0.95 -10.75 -10.29
C GLY A 53 0.31 -10.40 -11.07
N LEU A 54 1.46 -10.72 -10.54
CA LEU A 54 2.78 -10.54 -11.17
C LEU A 54 3.18 -11.69 -12.12
N SER A 55 2.28 -12.64 -12.41
CA SER A 55 2.55 -13.74 -13.35
C SER A 55 2.98 -13.19 -14.71
N GLY A 56 4.08 -13.70 -15.25
CA GLY A 56 4.65 -13.27 -16.53
C GLY A 56 5.39 -11.94 -16.52
N HIS A 57 5.35 -11.16 -15.43
CA HIS A 57 6.09 -9.90 -15.31
C HIS A 57 7.61 -10.13 -15.34
N LYS A 58 8.33 -9.11 -15.81
CA LYS A 58 9.77 -9.01 -15.61
C LYS A 58 10.07 -8.72 -14.13
N PRO A 59 11.29 -9.02 -13.64
CA PRO A 59 11.68 -8.64 -12.29
C PRO A 59 11.39 -7.17 -11.99
N LEU A 60 10.81 -6.92 -10.81
CA LEU A 60 10.44 -5.58 -10.37
C LEU A 60 11.68 -4.72 -10.08
N ALA A 61 11.56 -3.43 -10.34
CA ALA A 61 12.53 -2.46 -9.82
C ALA A 61 12.56 -2.50 -8.27
N ARG A 62 13.66 -2.01 -7.69
CA ARG A 62 13.92 -2.12 -6.25
C ARG A 62 12.75 -1.65 -5.35
N ASN A 63 12.10 -0.58 -5.76
CA ASN A 63 11.02 0.07 -5.00
C ASN A 63 9.68 -0.02 -5.75
N ALA A 64 9.49 -1.07 -6.54
CA ALA A 64 8.24 -1.35 -7.22
C ALA A 64 7.51 -2.54 -6.60
N GLY A 65 6.18 -2.56 -6.74
CA GLY A 65 5.35 -3.64 -6.22
C GLY A 65 4.00 -3.71 -6.91
N MET A 66 3.20 -4.69 -6.47
CA MET A 66 1.79 -4.78 -6.84
C MET A 66 0.94 -4.74 -5.57
N TRP A 67 -0.06 -3.87 -5.59
CA TRP A 67 -1.00 -3.66 -4.48
C TRP A 67 -2.33 -4.30 -4.80
N PHE A 68 -2.67 -5.34 -4.08
CA PHE A 68 -3.93 -6.06 -4.20
C PHE A 68 -4.96 -5.45 -3.24
N VAL A 69 -6.10 -5.06 -3.78
CA VAL A 69 -7.26 -4.65 -2.99
C VAL A 69 -8.28 -5.80 -3.03
N MET A 70 -8.50 -6.45 -1.89
CA MET A 70 -9.43 -7.57 -1.80
C MET A 70 -10.88 -7.08 -1.87
N PRO A 71 -11.80 -7.85 -2.47
CA PRO A 71 -13.22 -7.47 -2.55
C PRO A 71 -13.89 -7.47 -1.18
N GLU A 72 -13.38 -8.30 -0.28
CA GLU A 72 -13.84 -8.46 1.10
C GLU A 72 -12.66 -8.87 2.00
N VAL A 73 -12.79 -8.63 3.29
CA VAL A 73 -11.80 -9.05 4.28
C VAL A 73 -11.85 -10.56 4.45
N GLY A 74 -10.70 -11.23 4.33
CA GLY A 74 -10.65 -12.69 4.39
C GLY A 74 -9.23 -13.23 4.42
N LEU A 75 -9.08 -14.51 4.15
CA LEU A 75 -7.81 -15.22 4.08
C LEU A 75 -7.43 -15.54 2.62
N PRO A 76 -7.05 -14.53 1.82
CA PRO A 76 -6.72 -14.74 0.42
C PRO A 76 -5.50 -15.66 0.27
N GLY A 77 -5.59 -16.58 -0.68
CA GLY A 77 -4.51 -17.48 -1.04
C GLY A 77 -3.72 -16.94 -2.22
N PHE A 78 -2.39 -16.99 -2.11
CA PHE A 78 -1.45 -16.58 -3.16
C PHE A 78 -0.55 -17.74 -3.57
N TRP A 79 -0.19 -17.79 -4.83
CA TRP A 79 0.70 -18.80 -5.41
C TRP A 79 1.72 -18.17 -6.35
N MET A 80 2.80 -18.91 -6.63
CA MET A 80 3.90 -18.47 -7.48
C MET A 80 3.82 -19.00 -8.93
N ARG A 81 2.61 -19.43 -9.39
CA ARG A 81 2.44 -19.95 -10.75
C ARG A 81 2.70 -18.87 -11.79
N GLY A 82 3.55 -19.17 -12.78
CA GLY A 82 3.92 -18.24 -13.85
C GLY A 82 4.85 -17.11 -13.43
N MET A 83 5.32 -17.09 -12.18
CA MET A 83 6.27 -16.10 -11.69
C MET A 83 7.67 -16.35 -12.24
N ARG A 84 8.40 -15.26 -12.49
CA ARG A 84 9.78 -15.30 -13.01
C ARG A 84 10.83 -14.89 -11.99
N PHE A 85 10.42 -14.43 -10.81
CA PHE A 85 11.29 -14.00 -9.70
C PHE A 85 10.59 -14.27 -8.36
N PRO A 86 11.36 -14.49 -7.28
CA PRO A 86 10.80 -14.63 -5.95
C PRO A 86 10.30 -13.27 -5.41
N ILE A 87 9.33 -13.30 -4.50
CA ILE A 87 8.71 -12.12 -3.93
C ILE A 87 8.64 -12.17 -2.40
N ASP A 88 8.54 -10.99 -1.79
CA ASP A 88 7.99 -10.84 -0.45
C ASP A 88 6.49 -10.52 -0.59
N LEU A 89 5.67 -11.27 0.12
CA LEU A 89 4.22 -11.13 0.21
C LEU A 89 3.87 -10.57 1.59
N ILE A 90 3.24 -9.40 1.62
CA ILE A 90 2.91 -8.66 2.84
C ILE A 90 1.40 -8.54 2.96
N TRP A 91 0.80 -9.11 4.00
CA TRP A 91 -0.63 -9.01 4.29
C TRP A 91 -0.92 -7.80 5.16
N VAL A 92 -1.99 -7.09 4.84
CA VAL A 92 -2.37 -5.84 5.49
C VAL A 92 -3.84 -5.89 5.90
N SER A 93 -4.09 -5.50 7.15
CA SER A 93 -5.42 -5.46 7.76
C SER A 93 -6.29 -4.31 7.23
N PRO A 94 -7.61 -4.33 7.48
CA PRO A 94 -8.50 -3.21 7.13
C PRO A 94 -8.11 -1.88 7.80
N ASP A 95 -7.54 -1.92 8.99
CA ASP A 95 -7.05 -0.76 9.74
C ASP A 95 -5.61 -0.37 9.39
N GLN A 96 -5.12 -0.83 8.22
CA GLN A 96 -3.85 -0.41 7.63
C GLN A 96 -2.63 -0.76 8.49
N ARG A 97 -2.58 -2.01 8.96
CA ARG A 97 -1.44 -2.58 9.68
C ARG A 97 -0.91 -3.81 8.96
N VAL A 98 0.39 -3.98 8.97
CA VAL A 98 1.02 -5.22 8.53
C VAL A 98 0.59 -6.34 9.48
N LEU A 99 -0.04 -7.39 8.95
CA LEU A 99 -0.39 -8.61 9.68
C LEU A 99 0.77 -9.60 9.74
N GLY A 100 1.56 -9.63 8.67
CA GLY A 100 2.70 -10.51 8.52
C GLY A 100 3.26 -10.44 7.12
N ALA A 101 4.40 -11.08 6.91
CA ALA A 101 5.04 -11.20 5.60
C ALA A 101 5.68 -12.57 5.43
N ALA A 102 5.82 -13.00 4.16
CA ALA A 102 6.54 -14.22 3.82
C ALA A 102 7.29 -14.05 2.50
N THR A 103 8.51 -14.54 2.43
CA THR A 103 9.25 -14.65 1.17
C THR A 103 8.83 -15.93 0.45
N LEU A 104 8.34 -15.80 -0.78
CA LEU A 104 7.92 -16.91 -1.63
C LEU A 104 8.96 -17.17 -2.71
N PRO A 105 9.60 -18.35 -2.72
CA PRO A 105 10.51 -18.76 -3.79
C PRO A 105 9.70 -19.14 -5.05
N LEU A 106 10.37 -19.24 -6.18
CA LEU A 106 9.78 -19.79 -7.40
C LEU A 106 9.27 -21.22 -7.18
N CYS A 107 8.19 -21.57 -7.85
CA CYS A 107 7.69 -22.95 -7.88
C CYS A 107 8.75 -23.92 -8.40
N ARG A 108 8.87 -25.07 -7.77
CA ARG A 108 9.69 -26.16 -8.26
C ARG A 108 8.83 -27.13 -9.07
N LYS A 109 9.09 -27.25 -10.37
CA LYS A 109 8.28 -28.02 -11.32
C LYS A 109 6.82 -27.56 -11.25
N ASP A 110 5.86 -28.45 -11.18
CA ASP A 110 4.43 -28.13 -11.14
C ASP A 110 3.89 -27.90 -9.70
N ARG A 111 4.77 -27.81 -8.71
CA ARG A 111 4.39 -27.64 -7.30
C ARG A 111 4.43 -26.18 -6.91
N CYS A 112 3.26 -25.55 -6.88
CA CYS A 112 3.06 -24.18 -6.45
C CYS A 112 2.14 -24.19 -5.21
N PRO A 113 2.70 -24.30 -3.99
CA PRO A 113 1.89 -24.26 -2.78
C PRO A 113 1.19 -22.91 -2.65
N ILE A 114 -0.05 -22.93 -2.16
CA ILE A 114 -0.79 -21.71 -1.85
C ILE A 114 -0.34 -21.21 -0.49
N ARG A 115 -0.06 -19.93 -0.41
CA ARG A 115 0.22 -19.23 0.84
C ARG A 115 -0.99 -18.38 1.23
N TYR A 116 -1.54 -18.66 2.40
CA TYR A 116 -2.65 -17.90 2.96
C TYR A 116 -2.17 -16.82 3.92
N ALA A 117 -2.98 -15.79 4.07
CA ALA A 117 -2.78 -14.78 5.09
C ALA A 117 -2.83 -15.40 6.50
N PRO A 118 -2.03 -14.91 7.46
CA PRO A 118 -2.07 -15.41 8.85
C PRO A 118 -3.35 -15.00 9.58
N GLU A 119 -3.96 -13.90 9.16
CA GLU A 119 -5.19 -13.32 9.70
C GLU A 119 -6.00 -12.69 8.56
N PRO A 120 -7.32 -12.41 8.77
CA PRO A 120 -8.13 -11.76 7.75
C PRO A 120 -7.54 -10.43 7.28
N SER A 121 -7.22 -10.35 6.00
CA SER A 121 -6.60 -9.19 5.37
C SER A 121 -7.53 -8.53 4.34
N ALA A 122 -7.41 -7.22 4.19
CA ALA A 122 -8.11 -6.42 3.20
C ALA A 122 -7.21 -6.09 1.99
N TYR A 123 -5.90 -6.13 2.21
CA TYR A 123 -4.91 -5.76 1.19
C TYR A 123 -3.71 -6.69 1.25
N VAL A 124 -3.01 -6.78 0.12
CA VAL A 124 -1.72 -7.48 0.04
C VAL A 124 -0.77 -6.68 -0.84
N LEU A 125 0.49 -6.56 -0.40
CA LEU A 125 1.56 -5.97 -1.18
C LEU A 125 2.54 -7.06 -1.59
N GLU A 126 2.84 -7.16 -2.89
CA GLU A 126 3.92 -7.97 -3.44
C GLU A 126 5.07 -7.07 -3.88
N VAL A 127 6.28 -7.39 -3.43
CA VAL A 127 7.52 -6.74 -3.84
C VAL A 127 8.57 -7.78 -4.17
N ALA A 128 9.67 -7.42 -4.83
CA ALA A 128 10.76 -8.38 -5.06
C ALA A 128 11.31 -8.91 -3.72
N ALA A 129 11.69 -10.19 -3.69
CA ALA A 129 12.20 -10.85 -2.48
C ALA A 129 13.37 -10.10 -1.84
N GLY A 130 13.37 -9.99 -0.52
CA GLY A 130 14.37 -9.28 0.27
C GLY A 130 14.25 -7.75 0.20
N ARG A 131 13.11 -7.23 -0.28
CA ARG A 131 12.87 -5.78 -0.33
C ARG A 131 12.01 -5.26 0.80
N PHE A 132 11.25 -6.12 1.45
CA PHE A 132 10.49 -5.73 2.63
C PHE A 132 11.34 -5.88 3.90
N ALA A 133 11.42 -4.80 4.68
CA ALA A 133 12.16 -4.77 5.95
C ALA A 133 11.27 -4.36 7.14
N GLY A 134 9.95 -4.36 6.96
CA GLY A 134 8.98 -4.09 8.03
C GLY A 134 8.64 -5.31 8.87
N LYS A 135 7.75 -5.13 9.83
CA LYS A 135 7.26 -6.17 10.75
C LYS A 135 5.76 -6.05 10.97
N ALA A 136 5.16 -7.09 11.54
CA ALA A 136 3.77 -7.06 11.97
C ALA A 136 3.51 -5.87 12.93
N GLY A 137 2.36 -5.21 12.74
CA GLY A 137 1.96 -4.02 13.49
C GLY A 137 2.41 -2.69 12.84
N ASP A 138 3.34 -2.70 11.89
CA ASP A 138 3.76 -1.47 11.20
C ASP A 138 2.58 -0.83 10.44
N ALA A 139 2.50 0.51 10.52
CA ALA A 139 1.48 1.25 9.81
C ALA A 139 1.73 1.23 8.30
N VAL A 140 0.64 1.10 7.54
CA VAL A 140 0.63 1.13 6.08
C VAL A 140 -0.15 2.35 5.61
N GLU A 141 0.49 3.16 4.80
CA GLU A 141 -0.12 4.34 4.20
C GLU A 141 -0.04 4.25 2.68
N TRP A 142 -0.97 4.88 1.98
CA TRP A 142 -0.92 4.99 0.53
C TRP A 142 -1.25 6.39 0.04
N GLY A 143 -0.67 6.73 -1.09
CA GLY A 143 -0.87 8.00 -1.79
C GLY A 143 -1.40 7.80 -3.21
N CYS A 144 -2.12 8.81 -3.71
CA CYS A 144 -2.62 8.87 -5.09
C CYS A 144 -1.67 9.61 -6.05
N ARG A 145 -0.50 10.05 -5.58
CA ARG A 145 0.45 10.86 -6.35
C ARG A 145 1.77 10.15 -6.51
#